data_a42adc2804272079757e81a22e6d2c1d
#
_entry.id   a42adc2804272079757e81a22e6d2c1d
#
_cell.length_a   1.000
_cell.length_b   1.000
_cell.length_c   1.000
_cell.angle_alpha   90.00
_cell.angle_beta   90.00
_cell.angle_gamma   90.00
#
_symmetry.space_group_name_H-M   'P 1'
#
loop_
_entity.id
_entity.type
_entity.pdbx_description
1 polymer ?
#
loop_
_entity_poly.entity_id
_entity_poly.type
_entity_poly.pdbx_seq_one_letter_code
_entity_poly.pdbx_strand_id
1 'polypeptide(L)'
;MKQFLKKFLFFSFIVIALLIVAFIIIQYDAEGEKSLPFSLTKILLVSTVNGDITDDPENIWNIDITQVNDVYMYIDKTEETEETIKEIKLENFLVNKAPEKGNIKLLRPTGELSNLYTYSEQDYLNSEITYQGGIIDDMKSLEIANNGGILGFRFSLNDLGKYISNENEEIIYDGNLLKNLGVTLEQIQFSVSFDIVITTSDDISYKGNVNIDMPIDSIIEEGSSHKEITDFSNVIFKRI
;
A
#
# COMPACT_ATOMS: atom_id res chain seq x y z
N MET A 1 -6.30 33.37 55.60
CA MET A 1 -7.32 32.50 54.96
C MET A 1 -7.65 32.90 53.51
N LYS A 2 -8.02 34.13 53.16
CA LYS A 2 -8.38 34.57 51.80
C LYS A 2 -7.23 34.44 50.78
N GLN A 3 -5.95 34.68 51.13
CA GLN A 3 -4.81 34.54 50.23
C GLN A 3 -4.47 33.07 49.92
N PHE A 4 -4.59 32.18 50.89
CA PHE A 4 -4.36 30.75 50.71
C PHE A 4 -5.43 30.15 49.75
N LEU A 5 -6.71 30.55 49.96
CA LEU A 5 -7.79 30.09 49.07
C LEU A 5 -7.59 30.55 47.61
N LYS A 6 -7.10 31.79 47.41
CA LYS A 6 -6.80 32.29 46.05
C LYS A 6 -5.66 31.51 45.40
N LYS A 7 -4.58 31.20 46.15
CA LYS A 7 -3.47 30.38 45.62
C LYS A 7 -3.91 28.96 45.33
N PHE A 8 -4.73 28.36 46.19
CA PHE A 8 -5.26 27.02 45.96
C PHE A 8 -6.16 26.97 44.71
N LEU A 9 -7.08 27.91 44.53
CA LEU A 9 -7.94 28.01 43.33
C LEU A 9 -7.10 28.20 42.06
N PHE A 10 -6.07 29.04 42.11
CA PHE A 10 -5.17 29.27 40.99
C PHE A 10 -4.41 27.99 40.59
N PHE A 11 -3.87 27.27 41.61
CA PHE A 11 -3.17 26.01 41.37
C PHE A 11 -4.12 24.91 40.83
N SER A 12 -5.34 24.81 41.37
CA SER A 12 -6.37 23.89 40.87
C SER A 12 -6.74 24.18 39.41
N PHE A 13 -6.83 25.46 39.05
CA PHE A 13 -7.10 25.85 37.66
C PHE A 13 -6.00 25.40 36.70
N ILE A 14 -4.72 25.57 37.09
CA ILE A 14 -3.57 25.12 36.32
C ILE A 14 -3.61 23.58 36.15
N VAL A 15 -3.90 22.82 37.20
CA VAL A 15 -3.96 21.36 37.14
C VAL A 15 -5.08 20.93 36.22
N ILE A 16 -6.25 21.54 36.32
CA ILE A 16 -7.40 21.22 35.42
C ILE A 16 -7.06 21.55 33.97
N ALA A 17 -6.42 22.69 33.70
CA ALA A 17 -6.00 23.07 32.35
C ALA A 17 -5.00 22.05 31.77
N LEU A 18 -4.02 21.58 32.57
CA LEU A 18 -3.07 20.54 32.13
C LEU A 18 -3.77 19.21 31.86
N LEU A 19 -4.74 18.82 32.68
CA LEU A 19 -5.52 17.59 32.44
C LEU A 19 -6.34 17.67 31.16
N ILE A 20 -6.96 18.84 30.85
CA ILE A 20 -7.67 19.06 29.61
C ILE A 20 -6.73 18.95 28.39
N VAL A 21 -5.55 19.59 28.46
CA VAL A 21 -4.55 19.52 27.40
C VAL A 21 -4.07 18.07 27.20
N ALA A 22 -3.77 17.36 28.30
CA ALA A 22 -3.38 15.94 28.22
C ALA A 22 -4.49 15.08 27.59
N PHE A 23 -5.75 15.32 27.96
CA PHE A 23 -6.90 14.61 27.38
C PHE A 23 -7.03 14.87 25.86
N ILE A 24 -6.88 16.13 25.44
CA ILE A 24 -6.91 16.48 24.00
C ILE A 24 -5.81 15.79 23.22
N ILE A 25 -4.57 15.75 23.79
CA ILE A 25 -3.44 15.07 23.15
C ILE A 25 -3.73 13.56 23.03
N ILE A 26 -4.18 12.92 24.10
CA ILE A 26 -4.51 11.49 24.11
C ILE A 26 -5.61 11.18 23.09
N GLN A 27 -6.65 12.03 23.04
CA GLN A 27 -7.73 11.86 22.08
C GLN A 27 -7.24 12.02 20.63
N TYR A 28 -6.41 13.02 20.35
CA TYR A 28 -5.80 13.20 19.03
C TYR A 28 -4.92 12.01 18.65
N ASP A 29 -4.16 11.46 19.60
CA ASP A 29 -3.33 10.29 19.36
C ASP A 29 -4.15 9.03 19.04
N ALA A 30 -5.34 8.91 19.63
CA ALA A 30 -6.22 7.76 19.44
C ALA A 30 -7.12 7.88 18.19
N GLU A 31 -7.60 9.09 17.87
CA GLU A 31 -8.60 9.31 16.82
C GLU A 31 -8.00 9.98 15.56
N GLY A 32 -6.83 10.62 15.69
CA GLY A 32 -6.18 11.35 14.60
C GLY A 32 -6.87 12.67 14.22
N GLU A 33 -6.62 13.11 12.99
CA GLU A 33 -7.19 14.32 12.41
C GLU A 33 -8.62 14.06 11.96
N LYS A 34 -9.56 14.88 12.47
CA LYS A 34 -11.00 14.73 12.17
C LYS A 34 -11.43 15.42 10.87
N SER A 35 -10.71 16.46 10.49
CA SER A 35 -10.99 17.24 9.28
C SER A 35 -10.02 16.91 8.15
N LEU A 36 -9.94 15.63 7.78
CA LEU A 36 -9.13 15.21 6.66
C LEU A 36 -9.73 15.71 5.33
N PRO A 37 -8.96 16.42 4.48
CA PRO A 37 -9.45 16.85 3.18
C PRO A 37 -9.56 15.71 2.18
N PHE A 38 -8.83 14.62 2.40
CA PHE A 38 -8.82 13.42 1.57
C PHE A 38 -8.83 12.17 2.44
N SER A 39 -9.48 11.12 1.97
CA SER A 39 -9.58 9.84 2.67
C SER A 39 -9.18 8.67 1.77
N LEU A 40 -8.58 7.65 2.37
CA LEU A 40 -8.41 6.35 1.76
C LEU A 40 -9.74 5.60 1.86
N THR A 41 -10.37 5.34 0.71
CA THR A 41 -11.74 4.77 0.67
C THR A 41 -11.76 3.30 0.31
N LYS A 42 -10.77 2.84 -0.46
CA LYS A 42 -10.65 1.45 -0.88
C LYS A 42 -9.20 1.09 -1.18
N ILE A 43 -8.81 -0.15 -0.87
CA ILE A 43 -7.65 -0.81 -1.45
C ILE A 43 -8.15 -2.04 -2.20
N LEU A 44 -7.84 -2.14 -3.49
CA LEU A 44 -8.01 -3.34 -4.29
C LEU A 44 -6.67 -4.04 -4.41
N LEU A 45 -6.61 -5.29 -3.94
CA LEU A 45 -5.47 -6.19 -4.11
C LEU A 45 -5.78 -7.18 -5.22
N VAL A 46 -4.87 -7.33 -6.17
CA VAL A 46 -4.96 -8.33 -7.24
C VAL A 46 -3.69 -9.17 -7.20
N SER A 47 -3.84 -10.44 -6.86
CA SER A 47 -2.75 -11.42 -6.83
C SER A 47 -2.78 -12.29 -8.07
N THR A 48 -1.67 -12.43 -8.77
CA THR A 48 -1.53 -13.28 -9.97
C THR A 48 -0.23 -14.06 -9.95
N VAL A 49 -0.23 -15.23 -10.59
CA VAL A 49 0.98 -16.01 -10.86
C VAL A 49 1.47 -15.65 -12.24
N ASN A 50 2.75 -15.35 -12.37
CA ASN A 50 3.42 -15.06 -13.63
C ASN A 50 4.59 -16.02 -13.85
N GLY A 51 5.00 -16.16 -15.11
CA GLY A 51 6.18 -16.92 -15.47
C GLY A 51 6.93 -16.27 -16.63
N ASP A 52 8.24 -16.16 -16.46
CA ASP A 52 9.14 -15.65 -17.49
C ASP A 52 9.90 -16.79 -18.12
N ILE A 53 9.83 -16.90 -19.44
CA ILE A 53 10.57 -17.92 -20.21
C ILE A 53 12.04 -17.54 -20.20
N THR A 54 12.88 -18.42 -19.64
CA THR A 54 14.31 -18.13 -19.47
C THR A 54 15.21 -18.85 -20.46
N ASP A 55 14.76 -19.99 -21.04
CA ASP A 55 15.53 -20.77 -21.99
C ASP A 55 14.63 -21.68 -22.82
N ASP A 56 14.98 -21.92 -24.07
CA ASP A 56 14.29 -22.83 -24.99
C ASP A 56 15.32 -23.68 -25.78
N PRO A 57 16.04 -24.61 -25.12
CA PRO A 57 16.90 -25.54 -25.80
C PRO A 57 16.12 -26.77 -26.27
N GLU A 58 15.51 -26.81 -27.39
CA GLU A 58 14.86 -28.00 -27.97
C GLU A 58 13.33 -28.18 -27.64
N ASN A 59 12.53 -27.13 -27.64
CA ASN A 59 11.09 -27.15 -27.33
C ASN A 59 10.74 -27.53 -25.88
N ILE A 60 11.67 -27.42 -24.94
CA ILE A 60 11.45 -27.51 -23.50
C ILE A 60 11.44 -26.08 -22.93
N TRP A 61 10.34 -25.66 -22.37
CA TRP A 61 10.23 -24.33 -21.76
C TRP A 61 10.68 -24.38 -20.29
N ASN A 62 11.69 -23.61 -19.98
CA ASN A 62 12.06 -23.29 -18.60
C ASN A 62 11.42 -21.96 -18.22
N ILE A 63 10.55 -21.98 -17.22
CA ILE A 63 9.79 -20.82 -16.82
C ILE A 63 10.12 -20.49 -15.38
N ASP A 64 10.69 -19.32 -15.13
CA ASP A 64 10.85 -18.80 -13.79
C ASP A 64 9.49 -18.30 -13.27
N ILE A 65 9.01 -18.89 -12.18
CA ILE A 65 7.71 -18.58 -11.60
C ILE A 65 7.86 -17.47 -10.58
N THR A 66 7.02 -16.45 -10.76
CA THR A 66 6.86 -15.31 -9.86
C THR A 66 5.40 -15.18 -9.45
N GLN A 67 5.16 -14.60 -8.29
CA GLN A 67 3.82 -14.22 -7.84
C GLN A 67 3.81 -12.70 -7.65
N VAL A 68 2.83 -12.02 -8.22
CA VAL A 68 2.71 -10.56 -8.14
C VAL A 68 1.42 -10.16 -7.45
N ASN A 69 1.49 -9.04 -6.73
CA ASN A 69 0.36 -8.45 -6.03
C ASN A 69 0.29 -6.98 -6.43
N ASP A 70 -0.68 -6.65 -7.28
CA ASP A 70 -0.99 -5.28 -7.62
C ASP A 70 -1.86 -4.67 -6.53
N VAL A 71 -1.44 -3.51 -6.05
CA VAL A 71 -2.13 -2.74 -5.03
C VAL A 71 -2.66 -1.47 -5.66
N TYR A 72 -3.97 -1.27 -5.62
CA TYR A 72 -4.64 -0.06 -6.09
C TYR A 72 -5.31 0.62 -4.91
N MET A 73 -4.82 1.80 -4.54
CA MET A 73 -5.35 2.61 -3.44
C MET A 73 -6.21 3.73 -3.99
N TYR A 74 -7.44 3.84 -3.51
CA TYR A 74 -8.40 4.85 -3.91
C TYR A 74 -8.42 5.96 -2.88
N ILE A 75 -8.07 7.16 -3.31
CA ILE A 75 -8.05 8.37 -2.51
C ILE A 75 -9.17 9.28 -3.00
N ASP A 76 -10.10 9.59 -2.13
CA ASP A 76 -11.24 10.44 -2.46
C ASP A 76 -11.21 11.74 -1.64
N LYS A 77 -11.64 12.80 -2.28
CA LYS A 77 -11.82 14.10 -1.63
C LYS A 77 -13.02 14.06 -0.72
N THR A 78 -12.90 14.63 0.49
CA THR A 78 -14.05 14.83 1.37
C THR A 78 -14.91 16.00 0.86
N GLU A 79 -16.24 15.90 1.01
CA GLU A 79 -17.20 16.87 0.43
C GLU A 79 -17.03 18.30 0.96
N GLU A 80 -16.42 18.46 2.15
CA GLU A 80 -16.35 19.74 2.87
C GLU A 80 -15.07 20.55 2.58
N THR A 81 -14.17 20.09 1.68
CA THR A 81 -12.90 20.78 1.46
C THR A 81 -12.78 21.36 0.06
N GLU A 82 -12.14 22.53 -0.05
CA GLU A 82 -11.68 23.12 -1.32
C GLU A 82 -10.22 22.79 -1.63
N GLU A 83 -9.51 22.16 -0.69
CA GLU A 83 -8.10 21.79 -0.87
C GLU A 83 -7.92 20.81 -2.02
N THR A 84 -6.73 20.83 -2.61
CA THR A 84 -6.32 19.94 -3.69
C THR A 84 -5.07 19.14 -3.28
N ILE A 85 -4.87 17.97 -3.89
CA ILE A 85 -3.67 17.19 -3.67
C ILE A 85 -2.51 17.86 -4.40
N LYS A 86 -1.42 18.15 -3.68
CA LYS A 86 -0.13 18.56 -4.22
C LYS A 86 0.73 17.34 -4.57
N GLU A 87 0.82 16.41 -3.64
CA GLU A 87 1.50 15.12 -3.83
C GLU A 87 0.99 14.08 -2.84
N ILE A 88 1.15 12.80 -3.21
CA ILE A 88 1.01 11.68 -2.28
C ILE A 88 2.30 10.88 -2.32
N LYS A 89 2.84 10.60 -1.14
CA LYS A 89 4.05 9.82 -0.96
C LYS A 89 3.75 8.54 -0.22
N LEU A 90 4.28 7.43 -0.72
CA LEU A 90 4.33 6.14 -0.03
C LEU A 90 5.76 5.92 0.44
N GLU A 91 5.95 5.75 1.73
CA GLU A 91 7.28 5.68 2.34
C GLU A 91 7.33 4.69 3.51
N ASN A 92 8.53 4.42 4.03
CA ASN A 92 8.75 3.60 5.22
C ASN A 92 8.15 2.18 5.10
N PHE A 93 8.36 1.55 3.94
CA PHE A 93 7.91 0.18 3.73
C PHE A 93 8.65 -0.78 4.67
N LEU A 94 7.88 -1.55 5.44
CA LEU A 94 8.39 -2.52 6.39
C LEU A 94 7.73 -3.87 6.16
N VAL A 95 8.54 -4.90 5.93
CA VAL A 95 8.06 -6.28 5.89
C VAL A 95 7.88 -6.79 7.32
N ASN A 96 6.62 -6.84 7.78
CA ASN A 96 6.26 -7.28 9.14
C ASN A 96 6.34 -8.81 9.29
N LYS A 97 5.93 -9.51 8.23
CA LYS A 97 6.06 -10.97 8.10
C LYS A 97 6.71 -11.24 6.75
N ALA A 98 7.90 -11.82 6.73
CA ALA A 98 8.54 -12.25 5.50
C ALA A 98 7.96 -13.60 5.03
N PRO A 99 7.93 -13.87 3.71
CA PRO A 99 7.58 -15.18 3.18
C PRO A 99 8.70 -16.18 3.52
N GLU A 100 8.34 -17.45 3.65
CA GLU A 100 9.33 -18.52 3.81
C GLU A 100 10.03 -18.85 2.48
N LYS A 101 9.35 -18.59 1.35
CA LYS A 101 9.84 -18.86 0.00
C LYS A 101 9.67 -17.65 -0.89
N GLY A 102 10.74 -17.31 -1.64
CA GLY A 102 10.78 -16.16 -2.53
C GLY A 102 11.34 -14.90 -1.89
N ASN A 103 11.60 -13.91 -2.73
CA ASN A 103 12.14 -12.60 -2.37
C ASN A 103 11.18 -11.50 -2.78
N ILE A 104 10.82 -10.62 -1.83
CA ILE A 104 9.91 -9.50 -2.07
C ILE A 104 10.66 -8.37 -2.76
N LYS A 105 10.05 -7.81 -3.81
CA LYS A 105 10.41 -6.50 -4.38
C LYS A 105 9.19 -5.61 -4.43
N LEU A 106 9.39 -4.33 -4.20
CA LEU A 106 8.40 -3.29 -4.46
C LEU A 106 8.71 -2.61 -5.79
N LEU A 107 7.77 -2.61 -6.70
CA LEU A 107 7.91 -2.06 -8.04
C LEU A 107 6.94 -0.87 -8.21
N ARG A 108 7.41 0.21 -8.80
CA ARG A 108 6.58 1.35 -9.16
C ARG A 108 6.13 1.25 -10.62
N PRO A 109 4.96 1.79 -10.97
CA PRO A 109 4.55 1.90 -12.37
C PRO A 109 5.55 2.76 -13.16
N THR A 110 5.70 2.43 -14.46
CA THR A 110 6.50 3.21 -15.41
C THR A 110 5.66 3.49 -16.64
N GLY A 111 5.88 4.66 -17.26
CA GLY A 111 5.25 5.00 -18.52
C GLY A 111 3.92 5.75 -18.41
N GLU A 112 3.30 5.94 -19.55
CA GLU A 112 2.02 6.60 -19.71
C GLU A 112 0.87 5.63 -19.37
N LEU A 113 -0.32 6.15 -19.15
CA LEU A 113 -1.51 5.36 -18.81
C LEU A 113 -1.90 4.30 -19.83
N SER A 114 -1.52 4.47 -21.08
CA SER A 114 -1.66 3.42 -22.10
C SER A 114 -0.91 2.13 -21.74
N ASN A 115 0.05 2.21 -20.79
CA ASN A 115 0.89 1.13 -20.30
C ASN A 115 0.81 0.99 -18.77
N LEU A 116 -0.39 1.08 -18.20
CA LEU A 116 -0.67 0.96 -16.75
C LEU A 116 -0.09 -0.29 -16.07
N TYR A 117 0.28 -1.28 -16.84
CA TYR A 117 0.76 -2.57 -16.33
C TYR A 117 2.27 -2.76 -16.45
N THR A 118 3.00 -1.74 -16.92
CA THR A 118 4.46 -1.79 -16.93
C THR A 118 5.02 -1.25 -15.63
N TYR A 119 5.93 -2.01 -15.05
CA TYR A 119 6.57 -1.68 -13.78
C TYR A 119 8.09 -1.62 -13.96
N SER A 120 8.75 -0.84 -13.10
CA SER A 120 10.20 -0.75 -13.11
C SER A 120 10.82 -2.08 -12.66
N GLU A 121 12.02 -2.39 -13.13
CA GLU A 121 12.81 -3.51 -12.62
C GLU A 121 13.48 -3.20 -11.29
N GLN A 122 13.62 -1.91 -10.96
CA GLN A 122 14.23 -1.45 -9.73
C GLN A 122 13.32 -1.74 -8.54
N ASP A 123 13.92 -2.25 -7.46
CA ASP A 123 13.24 -2.44 -6.18
C ASP A 123 13.18 -1.13 -5.39
N TYR A 124 11.98 -0.77 -4.95
CA TYR A 124 11.68 0.42 -4.15
C TYR A 124 11.38 0.12 -2.69
N LEU A 125 11.56 -1.11 -2.21
CA LEU A 125 11.22 -1.51 -0.84
C LEU A 125 11.92 -0.64 0.23
N ASN A 126 13.14 -0.15 -0.08
CA ASN A 126 13.91 0.74 0.80
C ASN A 126 13.91 2.20 0.31
N SER A 127 12.92 2.59 -0.48
CA SER A 127 12.79 3.91 -1.10
C SER A 127 11.37 4.44 -0.90
N GLU A 128 11.07 5.57 -1.53
CA GLU A 128 9.74 6.15 -1.56
C GLU A 128 9.17 6.12 -2.98
N ILE A 129 7.84 6.13 -3.08
CA ILE A 129 7.12 6.32 -4.35
C ILE A 129 6.29 7.58 -4.20
N THR A 130 6.49 8.56 -5.09
CA THR A 130 5.80 9.84 -5.06
C THR A 130 4.89 9.98 -6.27
N TYR A 131 3.63 10.35 -6.03
CA TYR A 131 2.62 10.66 -7.02
C TYR A 131 2.34 12.16 -6.99
N GLN A 132 2.53 12.85 -8.12
CA GLN A 132 2.29 14.27 -8.22
C GLN A 132 0.82 14.56 -8.45
N GLY A 133 0.25 15.47 -7.67
CA GLY A 133 -1.11 15.96 -7.88
C GLY A 133 -1.17 16.96 -9.03
N GLY A 134 -2.23 16.89 -9.84
CA GLY A 134 -2.38 17.81 -10.96
C GLY A 134 -3.65 17.63 -11.76
N ILE A 135 -3.76 18.42 -12.84
CA ILE A 135 -4.72 18.19 -13.90
C ILE A 135 -4.09 17.15 -14.81
N ILE A 136 -4.74 15.99 -14.90
CA ILE A 136 -4.23 14.89 -15.71
C ILE A 136 -4.64 15.13 -17.17
N ASP A 137 -3.78 15.83 -17.92
CA ASP A 137 -3.94 15.98 -19.39
C ASP A 137 -3.27 14.82 -20.14
N ASP A 138 -2.07 14.44 -19.70
CA ASP A 138 -1.35 13.26 -20.16
C ASP A 138 -1.15 12.34 -18.93
N MET A 139 -2.06 11.41 -18.74
CA MET A 139 -2.06 10.54 -17.56
C MET A 139 -0.76 9.74 -17.49
N LYS A 140 0.17 10.16 -16.66
CA LYS A 140 1.38 9.40 -16.33
C LYS A 140 1.16 8.52 -15.11
N SER A 141 1.87 7.43 -15.06
CA SER A 141 1.69 6.40 -14.04
C SER A 141 2.01 6.83 -12.59
N LEU A 142 2.70 7.97 -12.41
CA LEU A 142 3.01 8.56 -11.10
C LEU A 142 2.34 9.92 -10.91
N GLU A 143 1.17 10.11 -11.50
CA GLU A 143 0.31 11.26 -11.31
C GLU A 143 -1.01 10.84 -10.67
N ILE A 144 -1.60 11.75 -9.89
CA ILE A 144 -2.95 11.61 -9.35
C ILE A 144 -3.71 12.89 -9.61
N ALA A 145 -5.00 12.78 -9.94
CA ALA A 145 -5.84 13.96 -10.07
C ALA A 145 -5.87 14.76 -8.76
N ASN A 146 -5.85 16.07 -8.86
CA ASN A 146 -5.80 16.96 -7.69
C ASN A 146 -7.03 16.86 -6.77
N ASN A 147 -8.10 16.23 -7.24
CA ASN A 147 -9.32 15.96 -6.46
C ASN A 147 -9.44 14.52 -5.93
N GLY A 148 -8.37 13.73 -6.08
CA GLY A 148 -8.37 12.32 -5.73
C GLY A 148 -8.29 11.40 -6.94
N GLY A 149 -8.01 10.13 -6.72
CA GLY A 149 -7.83 9.15 -7.79
C GLY A 149 -7.27 7.83 -7.28
N ILE A 150 -6.59 7.11 -8.16
CA ILE A 150 -6.06 5.78 -7.89
C ILE A 150 -4.54 5.82 -7.94
N LEU A 151 -3.89 5.31 -6.90
CA LEU A 151 -2.46 5.02 -6.86
C LEU A 151 -2.26 3.54 -7.09
N GLY A 152 -1.34 3.15 -7.99
CA GLY A 152 -1.05 1.75 -8.28
C GLY A 152 0.43 1.43 -8.09
N PHE A 153 0.76 0.37 -7.35
CA PHE A 153 2.10 -0.17 -7.21
C PHE A 153 2.04 -1.69 -7.07
N ARG A 154 3.19 -2.37 -7.16
CA ARG A 154 3.25 -3.84 -7.20
C ARG A 154 4.26 -4.37 -6.21
N PHE A 155 3.85 -5.38 -5.43
CA PHE A 155 4.78 -6.28 -4.78
C PHE A 155 4.98 -7.52 -5.64
N SER A 156 6.22 -7.84 -5.95
CA SER A 156 6.61 -9.05 -6.69
C SER A 156 7.35 -9.99 -5.75
N LEU A 157 6.92 -11.25 -5.72
CA LEU A 157 7.60 -12.33 -5.02
C LEU A 157 8.31 -13.19 -6.05
N ASN A 158 9.64 -13.04 -6.12
CA ASN A 158 10.49 -13.70 -7.10
C ASN A 158 11.17 -14.95 -6.51
N ASP A 159 11.85 -15.73 -7.36
CA ASP A 159 12.61 -16.90 -6.96
C ASP A 159 11.75 -18.02 -6.30
N LEU A 160 10.49 -18.17 -6.74
CA LEU A 160 9.61 -19.23 -6.26
C LEU A 160 10.00 -20.61 -6.78
N GLY A 161 10.66 -20.68 -7.94
CA GLY A 161 11.15 -21.88 -8.58
C GLY A 161 10.97 -21.86 -10.08
N LYS A 162 11.39 -22.96 -10.73
CA LYS A 162 11.29 -23.14 -12.17
C LYS A 162 10.31 -24.22 -12.51
N TYR A 163 9.39 -23.92 -13.43
CA TYR A 163 8.55 -24.91 -14.08
C TYR A 163 9.21 -25.36 -15.38
N ILE A 164 9.31 -26.65 -15.58
CA ILE A 164 9.86 -27.25 -16.81
C ILE A 164 8.69 -27.95 -17.51
N SER A 165 8.30 -27.43 -18.69
CA SER A 165 7.24 -28.05 -19.49
C SER A 165 7.77 -29.22 -20.31
N ASN A 166 6.91 -30.18 -20.63
CA ASN A 166 7.21 -31.20 -21.63
C ASN A 166 6.91 -30.64 -23.04
N GLU A 167 7.49 -31.27 -24.08
CA GLU A 167 7.17 -30.97 -25.47
C GLU A 167 5.64 -31.03 -25.70
N ASN A 168 5.11 -30.01 -26.34
CA ASN A 168 3.69 -29.87 -26.70
C ASN A 168 2.69 -29.67 -25.55
N GLU A 169 3.11 -29.31 -24.36
CA GLU A 169 2.24 -28.95 -23.24
C GLU A 169 1.83 -27.48 -23.37
N GLU A 170 0.53 -27.21 -23.35
CA GLU A 170 0.04 -25.83 -23.24
C GLU A 170 0.29 -25.32 -21.80
N ILE A 171 0.98 -24.19 -21.68
CA ILE A 171 1.25 -23.59 -20.39
C ILE A 171 0.05 -22.75 -19.97
N ILE A 172 -0.63 -23.18 -18.93
CA ILE A 172 -1.74 -22.45 -18.34
C ILE A 172 -1.24 -21.74 -17.09
N TYR A 173 -1.33 -20.39 -17.08
CA TYR A 173 -1.01 -19.56 -15.92
C TYR A 173 -2.17 -19.60 -14.90
N ASP A 174 -2.28 -20.72 -14.21
CA ASP A 174 -3.25 -20.95 -13.15
C ASP A 174 -2.57 -21.42 -11.86
N GLY A 175 -3.35 -21.77 -10.83
CA GLY A 175 -2.83 -22.28 -9.56
C GLY A 175 -1.95 -23.53 -9.69
N ASN A 176 -2.01 -24.25 -10.82
CA ASN A 176 -1.24 -25.48 -11.01
C ASN A 176 0.26 -25.22 -11.07
N LEU A 177 0.70 -24.08 -11.57
CA LEU A 177 2.13 -23.72 -11.57
C LEU A 177 2.70 -23.68 -10.16
N LEU A 178 2.02 -23.07 -9.19
CA LEU A 178 2.45 -23.04 -7.79
C LEU A 178 2.36 -24.43 -7.15
N LYS A 179 1.30 -25.19 -7.41
CA LYS A 179 1.15 -26.57 -6.93
C LYS A 179 2.25 -27.49 -7.46
N ASN A 180 2.57 -27.38 -8.75
CA ASN A 180 3.63 -28.17 -9.38
C ASN A 180 5.01 -27.89 -8.79
N LEU A 181 5.22 -26.67 -8.28
CA LEU A 181 6.42 -26.29 -7.53
C LEU A 181 6.39 -26.75 -6.07
N GLY A 182 5.27 -27.36 -5.60
CA GLY A 182 5.04 -27.71 -4.22
C GLY A 182 4.96 -26.47 -3.29
N VAL A 183 4.53 -25.33 -3.82
CA VAL A 183 4.38 -24.09 -3.06
C VAL A 183 3.04 -24.10 -2.35
N THR A 184 3.04 -23.78 -1.06
CA THR A 184 1.82 -23.58 -0.27
C THR A 184 1.60 -22.09 0.01
N LEU A 185 0.37 -21.73 0.37
CA LEU A 185 0.02 -20.34 0.70
C LEU A 185 0.87 -19.82 1.88
N GLU A 186 1.04 -20.63 2.92
CA GLU A 186 1.80 -20.27 4.12
C GLU A 186 3.25 -19.90 3.79
N GLN A 187 3.86 -20.58 2.81
CA GLN A 187 5.24 -20.33 2.39
C GLN A 187 5.43 -19.01 1.66
N ILE A 188 4.40 -18.53 0.95
CA ILE A 188 4.47 -17.30 0.15
C ILE A 188 3.74 -16.12 0.79
N GLN A 189 3.03 -16.35 1.90
CA GLN A 189 2.34 -15.30 2.65
C GLN A 189 3.32 -14.34 3.30
N PHE A 190 3.08 -13.05 3.12
CA PHE A 190 3.84 -11.98 3.76
C PHE A 190 2.92 -10.80 4.12
N SER A 191 3.37 -9.96 5.03
CA SER A 191 2.68 -8.71 5.35
C SER A 191 3.64 -7.53 5.30
N VAL A 192 3.13 -6.41 4.78
CA VAL A 192 3.88 -5.16 4.65
C VAL A 192 3.09 -4.02 5.24
N SER A 193 3.74 -3.19 6.04
CA SER A 193 3.21 -1.89 6.41
C SER A 193 4.00 -0.78 5.73
N PHE A 194 3.34 0.35 5.49
CA PHE A 194 3.95 1.55 4.94
C PHE A 194 3.15 2.78 5.35
N ASP A 195 3.79 3.92 5.26
CA ASP A 195 3.15 5.20 5.51
C ASP A 195 2.65 5.80 4.19
N ILE A 196 1.43 6.33 4.22
CA ILE A 196 0.88 7.21 3.20
C ILE A 196 0.90 8.63 3.71
N VAL A 197 1.54 9.54 2.96
CA VAL A 197 1.60 10.97 3.27
C VAL A 197 0.89 11.72 2.16
N ILE A 198 -0.20 12.40 2.51
CA ILE A 198 -0.96 13.25 1.59
C ILE A 198 -0.63 14.71 1.90
N THR A 199 -0.05 15.41 0.93
CA THR A 199 0.27 16.84 1.03
C THR A 199 -0.70 17.63 0.17
N THR A 200 -1.34 18.63 0.77
CA THR A 200 -2.32 19.50 0.09
C THR A 200 -1.64 20.70 -0.57
N SER A 201 -2.40 21.43 -1.38
CA SER A 201 -1.97 22.68 -2.01
C SER A 201 -1.50 23.75 -1.02
N ASP A 202 -1.99 23.70 0.21
CA ASP A 202 -1.63 24.62 1.29
C ASP A 202 -0.38 24.17 2.08
N ASP A 203 0.36 23.18 1.56
CA ASP A 203 1.56 22.60 2.17
C ASP A 203 1.30 21.95 3.54
N ILE A 204 0.07 21.50 3.76
CA ILE A 204 -0.29 20.72 4.95
C ILE A 204 -0.17 19.23 4.60
N SER A 205 0.53 18.48 5.45
CA SER A 205 0.72 17.05 5.24
C SER A 205 0.00 16.23 6.30
N TYR A 206 -0.63 15.15 5.85
CA TYR A 206 -1.33 14.17 6.68
C TYR A 206 -0.72 12.79 6.46
N LYS A 207 -0.36 12.11 7.54
CA LYS A 207 0.31 10.82 7.52
C LYS A 207 -0.52 9.76 8.22
N GLY A 208 -0.72 8.63 7.52
CA GLY A 208 -1.36 7.43 8.05
C GLY A 208 -0.51 6.20 7.76
N ASN A 209 -0.63 5.15 8.59
CA ASN A 209 0.05 3.89 8.39
C ASN A 209 -0.94 2.84 7.92
N VAL A 210 -0.58 2.12 6.85
CA VAL A 210 -1.38 1.05 6.24
C VAL A 210 -0.65 -0.27 6.37
N ASN A 211 -1.37 -1.34 6.69
CA ASN A 211 -0.85 -2.70 6.73
C ASN A 211 -1.65 -3.60 5.80
N ILE A 212 -0.96 -4.42 4.98
CA ILE A 212 -1.56 -5.29 3.97
C ILE A 212 -0.95 -6.68 4.07
N ASP A 213 -1.82 -7.71 4.07
CA ASP A 213 -1.43 -9.12 3.97
C ASP A 213 -1.59 -9.61 2.53
N MET A 214 -0.57 -10.27 2.01
CA MET A 214 -0.49 -10.79 0.64
C MET A 214 0.21 -12.16 0.60
N PRO A 215 0.01 -12.98 -0.45
CA PRO A 215 -1.05 -12.90 -1.46
C PRO A 215 -2.43 -13.26 -0.90
N ILE A 216 -3.45 -13.20 -1.76
CA ILE A 216 -4.83 -13.54 -1.41
C ILE A 216 -5.02 -15.06 -1.39
N ASP A 217 -5.85 -15.55 -0.48
CA ASP A 217 -5.99 -16.97 -0.12
C ASP A 217 -6.24 -17.94 -1.29
N SER A 218 -7.00 -17.56 -2.32
CA SER A 218 -7.33 -18.43 -3.44
C SER A 218 -6.23 -18.53 -4.53
N ILE A 219 -5.11 -17.83 -4.40
CA ILE A 219 -4.07 -17.76 -5.43
C ILE A 219 -3.49 -19.13 -5.82
N ILE A 220 -3.40 -20.07 -4.86
CA ILE A 220 -2.86 -21.42 -5.12
C ILE A 220 -3.80 -22.25 -5.98
N GLU A 221 -5.11 -22.07 -5.82
CA GLU A 221 -6.13 -22.84 -6.54
C GLU A 221 -6.48 -22.23 -7.88
N GLU A 222 -6.51 -20.91 -7.98
CA GLU A 222 -7.07 -20.18 -9.10
C GLU A 222 -5.99 -19.47 -9.95
N GLY A 223 -4.75 -19.36 -9.47
CA GLY A 223 -3.64 -18.66 -10.15
C GLY A 223 -3.82 -17.14 -10.23
N SER A 224 -5.01 -16.65 -9.99
CA SER A 224 -5.33 -15.23 -9.86
C SER A 224 -6.45 -15.03 -8.83
N SER A 225 -6.38 -13.95 -8.07
CA SER A 225 -7.41 -13.62 -7.09
C SER A 225 -7.42 -12.12 -6.81
N HIS A 226 -8.52 -11.62 -6.28
CA HIS A 226 -8.63 -10.22 -5.88
C HIS A 226 -9.39 -10.07 -4.56
N LYS A 227 -9.09 -8.99 -3.85
CA LYS A 227 -9.75 -8.63 -2.58
C LYS A 227 -9.91 -7.13 -2.48
N GLU A 228 -11.08 -6.70 -2.07
CA GLU A 228 -11.33 -5.30 -1.69
C GLU A 228 -11.24 -5.14 -0.17
N ILE A 229 -10.52 -4.11 0.27
CA ILE A 229 -10.44 -3.67 1.66
C ILE A 229 -11.12 -2.30 1.71
N THR A 230 -12.14 -2.16 2.55
CA THR A 230 -12.92 -0.92 2.72
C THR A 230 -13.01 -0.47 4.17
N ASP A 231 -12.54 -1.28 5.12
CA ASP A 231 -12.44 -0.90 6.52
C ASP A 231 -11.05 -0.36 6.83
N PHE A 232 -10.97 0.93 7.07
CA PHE A 232 -9.76 1.67 7.45
C PHE A 232 -9.89 2.29 8.84
N SER A 233 -10.73 1.78 9.70
CA SER A 233 -10.91 2.27 11.07
C SER A 233 -9.63 2.24 11.91
N ASN A 234 -8.67 1.42 11.52
CA ASN A 234 -7.34 1.30 12.12
C ASN A 234 -6.28 2.21 11.46
N VAL A 235 -6.60 2.88 10.35
CA VAL A 235 -5.70 3.82 9.66
C VAL A 235 -5.94 5.22 10.20
N ILE A 236 -5.11 5.65 11.14
CA ILE A 236 -5.23 6.92 11.81
C ILE A 236 -4.31 7.93 11.13
N PHE A 237 -4.92 8.93 10.46
CA PHE A 237 -4.17 10.01 9.87
C PHE A 237 -3.90 11.11 10.91
N LYS A 238 -2.66 11.59 10.95
CA LYS A 238 -2.21 12.72 11.77
C LYS A 238 -1.60 13.80 10.90
N ARG A 239 -1.82 15.04 11.24
CA ARG A 239 -1.11 16.17 10.64
C ARG A 239 0.35 16.17 11.09
N ILE A 240 1.29 16.35 10.14
CA ILE A 240 2.73 16.38 10.36
C ILE A 240 3.35 17.69 9.84
#